data_ba966929ee0d9dfc2367f82cd2e173cb
#
_entry.id   ba966929ee0d9dfc2367f82cd2e173cb
#
_cell.length_a   1.000
_cell.length_b   1.000
_cell.length_c   1.000
_cell.angle_alpha   90.00
_cell.angle_beta   90.00
_cell.angle_gamma   90.00
#
_symmetry.space_group_name_H-M   'P 1'
#
loop_
_entity.id
_entity.type
_entity.pdbx_description
1 polymer ?
#
loop_
_entity_poly.entity_id
_entity_poly.type
_entity_poly.pdbx_seq_one_letter_code
_entity_poly.pdbx_strand_id
1 'polypeptide(L)'
;MDEDGQVLPQGGEGEVCIKGDNVTPGYENNAAANAASFTDGWFRTGDQGLFDEDGYLKITGRLKEIINKGGEKISPLEVDNVLMDHPAIQQVVSFAVQDKMLGEEIAAAIVLADGASLSESELKTYAQQYLAKFKIPKIITFVDEIPKGATGKLQRIGLAEKLGL
;
A
#
# COMPACT_ATOMS: atom_id res chain seq x y z
N MET A 1 -13.69 -7.49 7.20
CA MET A 1 -14.86 -7.94 6.41
C MET A 1 -14.41 -8.24 4.99
N ASP A 2 -15.06 -9.19 4.34
CA ASP A 2 -14.86 -9.46 2.91
C ASP A 2 -15.60 -8.44 2.01
N GLU A 3 -15.57 -8.68 0.68
CA GLU A 3 -16.24 -7.83 -0.31
C GLU A 3 -17.78 -7.85 -0.18
N ASP A 4 -18.36 -8.93 0.40
CA ASP A 4 -19.79 -9.10 0.65
C ASP A 4 -20.24 -8.54 2.00
N GLY A 5 -19.33 -7.96 2.79
CA GLY A 5 -19.59 -7.39 4.11
C GLY A 5 -19.71 -8.44 5.24
N GLN A 6 -19.24 -9.68 5.02
CA GLN A 6 -19.22 -10.70 6.05
C GLN A 6 -17.98 -10.56 6.93
N VAL A 7 -18.16 -10.78 8.23
CA VAL A 7 -17.04 -10.79 9.18
C VAL A 7 -16.19 -12.03 8.93
N LEU A 8 -14.91 -11.81 8.70
CA LEU A 8 -13.94 -12.89 8.49
C LEU A 8 -13.50 -13.53 9.81
N PRO A 9 -13.13 -14.82 9.81
CA PRO A 9 -12.50 -15.45 10.95
C PRO A 9 -11.10 -14.87 11.20
N GLN A 10 -10.57 -15.12 12.40
CA GLN A 10 -9.17 -14.79 12.74
C GLN A 10 -8.21 -15.38 11.72
N GLY A 11 -7.21 -14.61 11.31
CA GLY A 11 -6.29 -14.93 10.22
C GLY A 11 -6.84 -14.64 8.82
N GLY A 12 -8.14 -14.36 8.67
CA GLY A 12 -8.72 -13.94 7.40
C GLY A 12 -8.36 -12.48 7.10
N GLU A 13 -7.85 -12.24 5.90
CA GLU A 13 -7.50 -10.90 5.43
C GLU A 13 -8.69 -10.24 4.74
N GLY A 14 -9.03 -9.01 5.13
CA GLY A 14 -10.12 -8.25 4.55
C GLY A 14 -10.09 -6.78 4.94
N GLU A 15 -11.13 -6.03 4.59
CA GLU A 15 -11.25 -4.63 4.97
C GLU A 15 -11.46 -4.49 6.48
N VAL A 16 -10.69 -3.59 7.09
CA VAL A 16 -10.87 -3.21 8.49
C VAL A 16 -12.09 -2.30 8.60
N CYS A 17 -13.11 -2.78 9.29
CA CYS A 17 -14.34 -2.04 9.54
C CYS A 17 -14.52 -1.79 11.04
N ILE A 18 -15.01 -0.62 11.41
CA ILE A 18 -15.14 -0.19 12.81
C ILE A 18 -16.60 0.14 13.11
N LYS A 19 -17.09 -0.31 14.25
CA LYS A 19 -18.42 0.03 14.77
C LYS A 19 -18.35 0.29 16.27
N GLY A 20 -18.96 1.38 16.72
CA GLY A 20 -18.99 1.74 18.14
C GLY A 20 -19.23 3.24 18.33
N ASP A 21 -19.38 3.66 19.58
CA ASP A 21 -19.68 5.04 19.97
C ASP A 21 -18.54 6.03 19.67
N ASN A 22 -17.34 5.51 19.40
CA ASN A 22 -16.17 6.28 18.99
C ASN A 22 -16.12 6.59 17.48
N VAL A 23 -17.06 6.05 16.70
CA VAL A 23 -17.15 6.29 15.26
C VAL A 23 -18.03 7.51 15.00
N THR A 24 -17.54 8.42 14.14
CA THR A 24 -18.33 9.59 13.72
C THR A 24 -19.66 9.14 13.09
N PRO A 25 -20.78 9.89 13.30
CA PRO A 25 -22.04 9.57 12.65
C PRO A 25 -22.03 9.78 11.13
N GLY A 26 -21.00 10.43 10.60
CA GLY A 26 -20.83 10.67 9.18
C GLY A 26 -20.07 11.96 8.87
N TYR A 27 -19.83 12.16 7.58
CA TYR A 27 -19.24 13.40 7.04
C TYR A 27 -20.35 14.44 6.84
N GLU A 28 -20.13 15.64 7.36
CA GLU A 28 -21.09 16.73 7.24
C GLU A 28 -21.30 17.15 5.78
N ASN A 29 -22.56 17.27 5.38
CA ASN A 29 -22.97 17.69 4.02
C ASN A 29 -22.36 16.87 2.87
N ASN A 30 -21.98 15.59 3.10
CA ASN A 30 -21.38 14.73 2.09
C ASN A 30 -22.07 13.36 2.02
N ALA A 31 -23.28 13.34 1.46
CA ALA A 31 -24.08 12.11 1.35
C ALA A 31 -23.39 11.02 0.52
N ALA A 32 -22.64 11.39 -0.53
CA ALA A 32 -21.91 10.42 -1.35
C ALA A 32 -20.77 9.75 -0.58
N ALA A 33 -19.97 10.51 0.17
CA ALA A 33 -18.93 9.95 1.01
C ALA A 33 -19.52 9.07 2.13
N ASN A 34 -20.65 9.47 2.72
CA ASN A 34 -21.33 8.66 3.73
C ASN A 34 -21.82 7.33 3.17
N ALA A 35 -22.47 7.33 2.01
CA ALA A 35 -22.92 6.11 1.36
C ALA A 35 -21.76 5.16 1.02
N ALA A 36 -20.58 5.70 0.66
CA ALA A 36 -19.41 4.91 0.36
C ALA A 36 -18.64 4.41 1.59
N SER A 37 -18.74 5.14 2.72
CA SER A 37 -17.92 4.88 3.90
C SER A 37 -18.66 4.11 5.00
N PHE A 38 -19.98 3.93 4.91
CA PHE A 38 -20.75 3.22 5.92
C PHE A 38 -21.62 2.14 5.29
N THR A 39 -21.57 0.93 5.87
CA THR A 39 -22.39 -0.21 5.48
C THR A 39 -22.93 -0.88 6.75
N ASP A 40 -24.26 -0.96 6.91
CA ASP A 40 -24.95 -1.58 8.05
C ASP A 40 -24.46 -1.09 9.42
N GLY A 41 -24.10 0.19 9.50
CA GLY A 41 -23.59 0.85 10.70
C GLY A 41 -22.12 0.57 10.99
N TRP A 42 -21.40 -0.05 10.06
CA TRP A 42 -19.95 -0.18 10.10
C TRP A 42 -19.28 0.91 9.27
N PHE A 43 -18.29 1.57 9.84
CA PHE A 43 -17.40 2.47 9.10
C PHE A 43 -16.33 1.67 8.38
N ARG A 44 -16.25 1.82 7.07
CA ARG A 44 -15.26 1.21 6.19
C ARG A 44 -14.02 2.10 6.13
N THR A 45 -12.91 1.62 6.67
CA THR A 45 -11.68 2.43 6.76
C THR A 45 -10.94 2.54 5.43
N GLY A 46 -11.16 1.60 4.52
CA GLY A 46 -10.38 1.42 3.30
C GLY A 46 -9.01 0.81 3.55
N ASP A 47 -8.66 0.50 4.78
CA ASP A 47 -7.45 -0.24 5.12
C ASP A 47 -7.73 -1.74 5.08
N GLN A 48 -6.76 -2.53 4.63
CA GLN A 48 -6.78 -3.98 4.63
C GLN A 48 -5.98 -4.50 5.81
N GLY A 49 -6.45 -5.56 6.44
CA GLY A 49 -5.76 -6.16 7.58
C GLY A 49 -6.32 -7.51 7.97
N LEU A 50 -5.66 -8.11 8.94
CA LEU A 50 -6.06 -9.37 9.58
C LEU A 50 -5.80 -9.30 11.08
N PHE A 51 -6.49 -10.14 11.85
CA PHE A 51 -6.13 -10.41 13.24
C PHE A 51 -5.17 -11.60 13.28
N ASP A 52 -4.01 -11.41 13.92
CA ASP A 52 -3.06 -12.50 14.14
C ASP A 52 -3.53 -13.49 15.21
N GLU A 53 -2.72 -14.54 15.50
CA GLU A 53 -3.04 -15.57 16.46
C GLU A 53 -3.23 -15.06 17.90
N ASP A 54 -2.57 -13.95 18.23
CA ASP A 54 -2.67 -13.29 19.55
C ASP A 54 -3.82 -12.27 19.62
N GLY A 55 -4.54 -12.05 18.51
CA GLY A 55 -5.67 -11.13 18.41
C GLY A 55 -5.28 -9.69 18.15
N TYR A 56 -4.04 -9.40 17.76
CA TYR A 56 -3.63 -8.07 17.31
C TYR A 56 -4.00 -7.82 15.87
N LEU A 57 -4.50 -6.60 15.60
CA LEU A 57 -4.78 -6.16 14.24
C LEU A 57 -3.48 -5.77 13.52
N LYS A 58 -3.17 -6.51 12.46
CA LYS A 58 -2.08 -6.19 11.55
C LYS A 58 -2.64 -5.55 10.28
N ILE A 59 -2.25 -4.32 9.99
CA ILE A 59 -2.57 -3.66 8.73
C ILE A 59 -1.65 -4.19 7.63
N THR A 60 -2.23 -4.68 6.55
CA THR A 60 -1.52 -5.29 5.42
C THR A 60 -1.50 -4.41 4.18
N GLY A 61 -2.35 -3.39 4.12
CA GLY A 61 -2.38 -2.46 2.99
C GLY A 61 -3.53 -1.48 3.05
N ARG A 62 -3.73 -0.79 1.93
CA ARG A 62 -4.86 0.09 1.70
C ARG A 62 -5.52 -0.30 0.39
N LEU A 63 -6.83 -0.57 0.41
CA LEU A 63 -7.57 -1.14 -0.74
C LEU A 63 -7.37 -0.35 -2.04
N LYS A 64 -7.36 0.99 -1.95
CA LYS A 64 -7.17 1.88 -3.10
C LYS A 64 -5.74 1.93 -3.64
N GLU A 65 -4.78 1.38 -2.91
CA GLU A 65 -3.36 1.37 -3.26
C GLU A 65 -2.88 0.00 -3.74
N ILE A 66 -3.74 -1.04 -3.64
CA ILE A 66 -3.41 -2.39 -4.12
C ILE A 66 -3.10 -2.34 -5.61
N ILE A 67 -1.95 -2.89 -5.97
CA ILE A 67 -1.46 -2.97 -7.35
C ILE A 67 -2.02 -4.25 -7.98
N ASN A 68 -2.75 -4.11 -9.10
CA ASN A 68 -3.31 -5.26 -9.83
C ASN A 68 -2.43 -5.61 -11.03
N LYS A 69 -1.43 -6.45 -10.77
CA LYS A 69 -0.46 -6.89 -11.79
C LYS A 69 -0.90 -8.21 -12.43
N GLY A 70 -1.56 -8.13 -13.57
CA GLY A 70 -1.99 -9.32 -14.31
C GLY A 70 -2.98 -10.22 -13.53
N GLY A 71 -3.80 -9.63 -12.67
CA GLY A 71 -4.75 -10.33 -11.80
C GLY A 71 -4.23 -10.61 -10.39
N GLU A 72 -2.92 -10.48 -10.14
CA GLU A 72 -2.34 -10.59 -8.81
C GLU A 72 -2.53 -9.29 -8.02
N LYS A 73 -3.17 -9.37 -6.86
CA LYS A 73 -3.35 -8.25 -5.94
C LYS A 73 -2.12 -8.12 -5.04
N ILE A 74 -1.35 -7.05 -5.21
CA ILE A 74 -0.08 -6.83 -4.51
C ILE A 74 -0.21 -5.61 -3.59
N SER A 75 0.04 -5.80 -2.30
CA SER A 75 0.14 -4.68 -1.36
C SER A 75 1.47 -3.95 -1.55
N PRO A 76 1.49 -2.66 -1.91
CA PRO A 76 2.73 -1.91 -1.97
C PRO A 76 3.39 -1.75 -0.59
N LEU A 77 2.62 -1.85 0.50
CA LEU A 77 3.15 -1.81 1.86
C LEU A 77 4.03 -3.02 2.16
N GLU A 78 3.67 -4.22 1.68
CA GLU A 78 4.50 -5.41 1.80
C GLU A 78 5.85 -5.22 1.10
N VAL A 79 5.82 -4.65 -0.09
CA VAL A 79 7.05 -4.36 -0.86
C VAL A 79 7.90 -3.32 -0.14
N ASP A 80 7.30 -2.24 0.34
CA ASP A 80 8.00 -1.19 1.09
C ASP A 80 8.68 -1.74 2.35
N ASN A 81 7.98 -2.56 3.13
CA ASN A 81 8.53 -3.13 4.35
C ASN A 81 9.82 -3.92 4.07
N VAL A 82 9.81 -4.77 3.03
CA VAL A 82 11.00 -5.53 2.64
C VAL A 82 12.13 -4.64 2.15
N LEU A 83 11.82 -3.65 1.30
CA LEU A 83 12.86 -2.77 0.77
C LEU A 83 13.43 -1.84 1.84
N MET A 84 12.59 -1.40 2.80
CA MET A 84 13.00 -0.53 3.90
C MET A 84 13.97 -1.19 4.88
N ASP A 85 13.96 -2.52 4.98
CA ASP A 85 14.93 -3.28 5.79
C ASP A 85 16.36 -3.26 5.20
N HIS A 86 16.53 -2.77 3.97
CA HIS A 86 17.86 -2.65 3.38
C HIS A 86 18.64 -1.45 3.97
N PRO A 87 19.87 -1.65 4.52
CA PRO A 87 20.59 -0.60 5.28
C PRO A 87 20.94 0.66 4.48
N ALA A 88 21.00 0.58 3.16
CA ALA A 88 21.26 1.74 2.30
C ALA A 88 20.01 2.56 1.96
N ILE A 89 18.82 2.17 2.44
CA ILE A 89 17.56 2.87 2.13
C ILE A 89 17.11 3.70 3.33
N GLN A 90 16.86 4.99 3.09
CA GLN A 90 16.30 5.92 4.06
C GLN A 90 14.77 6.01 3.95
N GLN A 91 14.25 6.03 2.71
CA GLN A 91 12.81 6.05 2.43
C GLN A 91 12.52 5.25 1.16
N VAL A 92 11.35 4.63 1.15
CA VAL A 92 10.82 3.94 -0.04
C VAL A 92 9.31 4.13 -0.11
N VAL A 93 8.81 4.27 -1.33
CA VAL A 93 7.37 4.20 -1.63
C VAL A 93 7.22 3.41 -2.92
N SER A 94 6.59 2.24 -2.82
CA SER A 94 6.18 1.44 -3.96
C SER A 94 4.80 1.86 -4.43
N PHE A 95 4.55 1.87 -5.73
CA PHE A 95 3.30 2.34 -6.32
C PHE A 95 3.04 1.69 -7.67
N ALA A 96 1.78 1.77 -8.12
CA ALA A 96 1.39 1.28 -9.45
C ALA A 96 1.84 2.24 -10.55
N VAL A 97 2.30 1.66 -11.64
CA VAL A 97 2.46 2.33 -12.96
C VAL A 97 1.68 1.55 -14.00
N GLN A 98 1.22 2.22 -15.05
CA GLN A 98 0.48 1.56 -16.12
C GLN A 98 1.38 0.62 -16.92
N ASP A 99 0.92 -0.60 -17.16
CA ASP A 99 1.58 -1.58 -18.03
C ASP A 99 0.59 -2.13 -19.08
N LYS A 100 0.99 -2.13 -20.36
CA LYS A 100 0.13 -2.49 -21.47
C LYS A 100 -0.33 -3.95 -21.47
N MET A 101 0.44 -4.84 -20.86
CA MET A 101 0.16 -6.28 -20.83
C MET A 101 -0.48 -6.75 -19.53
N LEU A 102 -0.04 -6.17 -18.41
CA LEU A 102 -0.44 -6.60 -17.07
C LEU A 102 -1.48 -5.67 -16.42
N GLY A 103 -1.87 -4.58 -17.10
CA GLY A 103 -2.68 -3.52 -16.53
C GLY A 103 -1.85 -2.59 -15.66
N GLU A 104 -1.29 -3.12 -14.59
CA GLU A 104 -0.38 -2.39 -13.71
C GLU A 104 0.93 -3.15 -13.50
N GLU A 105 1.98 -2.39 -13.16
CA GLU A 105 3.29 -2.89 -12.79
C GLU A 105 3.79 -2.15 -11.54
N ILE A 106 4.72 -2.74 -10.81
CA ILE A 106 5.26 -2.16 -9.59
C ILE A 106 6.44 -1.26 -9.93
N ALA A 107 6.36 -0.01 -9.48
CA ALA A 107 7.49 0.92 -9.40
C ALA A 107 7.81 1.23 -7.94
N ALA A 108 9.05 1.61 -7.66
CA ALA A 108 9.51 2.07 -6.35
C ALA A 108 10.33 3.36 -6.48
N ALA A 109 9.97 4.38 -5.72
CA ALA A 109 10.78 5.57 -5.50
C ALA A 109 11.58 5.41 -4.21
N ILE A 110 12.88 5.65 -4.26
CA ILE A 110 13.82 5.35 -3.19
C ILE A 110 14.70 6.56 -2.89
N VAL A 111 14.80 6.91 -1.62
CA VAL A 111 15.81 7.82 -1.09
C VAL A 111 16.87 6.98 -0.39
N LEU A 112 18.12 7.13 -0.77
CA LEU A 112 19.24 6.46 -0.13
C LEU A 112 19.61 7.13 1.20
N ALA A 113 20.13 6.34 2.12
CA ALA A 113 20.75 6.88 3.33
C ALA A 113 22.00 7.71 2.99
N ASP A 114 22.34 8.66 3.86
CA ASP A 114 23.49 9.56 3.65
C ASP A 114 24.79 8.80 3.39
N GLY A 115 25.44 9.10 2.26
CA GLY A 115 26.68 8.46 1.86
C GLY A 115 26.54 7.01 1.37
N ALA A 116 25.32 6.46 1.31
CA ALA A 116 25.09 5.12 0.78
C ALA A 116 25.08 5.13 -0.75
N SER A 117 25.43 3.97 -1.32
CA SER A 117 25.32 3.68 -2.75
C SER A 117 24.63 2.33 -2.92
N LEU A 118 23.68 2.26 -3.85
CA LEU A 118 22.93 1.06 -4.15
C LEU A 118 22.48 1.12 -5.61
N SER A 119 22.77 0.09 -6.38
CA SER A 119 22.28 -0.05 -7.74
C SER A 119 20.91 -0.73 -7.78
N GLU A 120 20.16 -0.52 -8.86
CA GLU A 120 18.90 -1.20 -9.11
C GLU A 120 19.06 -2.75 -9.09
N SER A 121 20.16 -3.26 -9.66
CA SER A 121 20.45 -4.69 -9.71
C SER A 121 20.70 -5.28 -8.32
N GLU A 122 21.46 -4.60 -7.47
CA GLU A 122 21.71 -5.03 -6.09
C GLU A 122 20.41 -5.05 -5.28
N LEU A 123 19.60 -4.02 -5.41
CA LEU A 123 18.32 -3.97 -4.71
C LEU A 123 17.35 -5.06 -5.18
N LYS A 124 17.28 -5.34 -6.48
CA LYS A 124 16.46 -6.46 -7.00
C LYS A 124 16.97 -7.80 -6.48
N THR A 125 18.29 -7.98 -6.41
CA THR A 125 18.90 -9.20 -5.85
C THR A 125 18.57 -9.35 -4.36
N TYR A 126 18.60 -8.26 -3.60
CA TYR A 126 18.16 -8.26 -2.21
C TYR A 126 16.67 -8.62 -2.08
N ALA A 127 15.80 -7.94 -2.83
CA ALA A 127 14.36 -8.17 -2.80
C ALA A 127 13.96 -9.61 -3.15
N GLN A 128 14.71 -10.30 -4.03
CA GLN A 128 14.48 -11.70 -4.41
C GLN A 128 14.63 -12.69 -3.23
N GLN A 129 15.28 -12.29 -2.16
CA GLN A 129 15.45 -13.16 -0.97
C GLN A 129 14.18 -13.18 -0.11
N TYR A 130 13.33 -12.17 -0.21
CA TYR A 130 12.20 -11.96 0.70
C TYR A 130 10.85 -11.82 -0.01
N LEU A 131 10.85 -11.45 -1.30
CA LEU A 131 9.64 -11.28 -2.09
C LEU A 131 9.51 -12.32 -3.19
N ALA A 132 8.28 -12.75 -3.45
CA ALA A 132 7.97 -13.52 -4.65
C ALA A 132 8.36 -12.70 -5.90
N LYS A 133 8.82 -13.37 -6.95
CA LYS A 133 9.37 -12.76 -8.16
C LYS A 133 8.44 -11.71 -8.79
N PHE A 134 7.13 -11.94 -8.78
CA PHE A 134 6.14 -11.04 -9.35
C PHE A 134 5.90 -9.78 -8.51
N LYS A 135 6.29 -9.77 -7.22
CA LYS A 135 6.21 -8.62 -6.30
C LYS A 135 7.44 -7.71 -6.33
N ILE A 136 8.49 -8.09 -7.04
CA ILE A 136 9.71 -7.28 -7.13
C ILE A 136 9.44 -6.10 -8.06
N PRO A 137 9.75 -4.84 -7.65
CA PRO A 137 9.58 -3.68 -8.51
C PRO A 137 10.34 -3.82 -9.83
N LYS A 138 9.64 -3.62 -10.94
CA LYS A 138 10.24 -3.60 -12.28
C LYS A 138 10.99 -2.30 -12.51
N ILE A 139 10.41 -1.20 -12.04
CA ILE A 139 10.96 0.16 -12.17
C ILE A 139 11.44 0.62 -10.80
N ILE A 140 12.69 1.03 -10.70
CA ILE A 140 13.28 1.60 -9.48
C ILE A 140 13.82 2.98 -9.84
N THR A 141 13.38 4.01 -9.13
CA THR A 141 13.83 5.39 -9.32
C THR A 141 14.46 5.89 -8.04
N PHE A 142 15.74 6.22 -8.08
CA PHE A 142 16.42 6.89 -6.98
C PHE A 142 16.16 8.39 -7.07
N VAL A 143 15.73 8.98 -5.96
CA VAL A 143 15.38 10.40 -5.86
C VAL A 143 15.98 11.01 -4.60
N ASP A 144 16.19 12.32 -4.60
CA ASP A 144 16.66 13.03 -3.40
C ASP A 144 15.57 13.17 -2.36
N GLU A 145 14.32 13.33 -2.79
CA GLU A 145 13.14 13.41 -1.94
C GLU A 145 11.91 12.79 -2.65
N ILE A 146 11.10 12.02 -1.89
CA ILE A 146 9.81 11.51 -2.40
C ILE A 146 8.75 12.61 -2.26
N PRO A 147 8.06 12.98 -3.36
CA PRO A 147 7.02 14.00 -3.33
C PRO A 147 5.91 13.67 -2.33
N LYS A 148 5.60 14.60 -1.42
CA LYS A 148 4.54 14.47 -0.43
C LYS A 148 3.22 15.07 -0.94
N GLY A 149 2.12 14.61 -0.37
CA GLY A 149 0.81 15.21 -0.59
C GLY A 149 0.62 16.53 0.18
N ALA A 150 -0.52 17.20 -0.03
CA ALA A 150 -0.86 18.45 0.62
C ALA A 150 -0.86 18.37 2.17
N THR A 151 -1.03 17.17 2.72
CA THR A 151 -1.01 16.91 4.18
C THR A 151 0.39 16.60 4.71
N GLY A 152 1.44 16.68 3.87
CA GLY A 152 2.81 16.30 4.24
C GLY A 152 3.07 14.79 4.30
N LYS A 153 2.06 13.96 4.05
CA LYS A 153 2.21 12.49 4.03
C LYS A 153 2.69 12.01 2.65
N LEU A 154 3.46 10.93 2.65
CA LEU A 154 3.79 10.22 1.42
C LEU A 154 2.51 9.69 0.78
N GLN A 155 2.38 9.86 -0.53
CA GLN A 155 1.22 9.42 -1.30
C GLN A 155 1.68 8.55 -2.46
N ARG A 156 1.07 7.36 -2.60
CA ARG A 156 1.32 6.47 -3.74
C ARG A 156 0.52 6.87 -4.96
N ILE A 157 -0.75 7.25 -4.73
CA ILE A 157 -1.67 7.64 -5.81
C ILE A 157 -1.17 8.95 -6.44
N GLY A 158 -1.00 8.93 -7.77
CA GLY A 158 -0.46 10.07 -8.53
C GLY A 158 1.06 10.25 -8.42
N LEU A 159 1.78 9.33 -7.77
CA LEU A 159 3.25 9.42 -7.66
C LEU A 159 3.94 9.14 -9.01
N ALA A 160 3.39 8.21 -9.81
CA ALA A 160 3.87 7.92 -11.15
C ALA A 160 3.95 9.19 -12.02
N GLU A 161 2.84 9.95 -12.09
CA GLU A 161 2.78 11.21 -12.85
C GLU A 161 3.79 12.25 -12.34
N LYS A 162 3.93 12.38 -11.02
CA LYS A 162 4.88 13.32 -10.40
C LYS A 162 6.34 12.99 -10.71
N LEU A 163 6.63 11.72 -10.96
CA LEU A 163 7.97 11.22 -11.30
C LEU A 163 8.17 11.06 -12.81
N GLY A 164 7.15 11.37 -13.64
CA GLY A 164 7.23 11.28 -15.09
C GLY A 164 7.23 9.84 -15.64
N LEU A 165 6.57 8.92 -14.95
CA LEU A 165 6.44 7.49 -15.28
C LEU A 165 5.08 7.15 -15.87
#